data_bf8e8d3f599863858f9702f74c7d89cb
#
_entry.id   bf8e8d3f599863858f9702f74c7d89cb
#
_cell.length_a   1.000
_cell.length_b   1.000
_cell.length_c   1.000
_cell.angle_alpha   90.00
_cell.angle_beta   90.00
_cell.angle_gamma   90.00
#
_symmetry.space_group_name_H-M   'P 1'
#
loop_
_entity.id
_entity.type
_entity.pdbx_description
1 polymer ?
#
loop_
_entity_poly.entity_id
_entity_poly.type
_entity_poly.pdbx_seq_one_letter_code
_entity_poly.pdbx_strand_id
1 'polypeptide(L)'
;MNEEKKEIQEKRPLNGFFVFVYYLVTLVANILHPVTVIGRENLPEHGALLCPNHNSNWDPVLVALKVPVNYRLHIMAKKELFCNKVFDWVLRKLGAFPVDRGEGDIEAVKNALKAIKSGDNLLIFPEGTRVEHEGDLPAKGGAAVIGFRSGALFVPVYVEGHKRHFHRTR
;
A
#
# COMPACT_ATOMS: atom_id res chain seq x y z
N MET A 1 13.96 9.23 15.49
CA MET A 1 12.79 8.36 15.66
C MET A 1 12.71 8.00 17.13
N ASN A 2 11.54 8.18 17.75
CA ASN A 2 11.39 8.01 19.21
C ASN A 2 11.54 6.52 19.58
N GLU A 3 12.36 6.20 20.56
CA GLU A 3 12.54 4.83 21.08
C GLU A 3 11.20 4.17 21.46
N GLU A 4 10.25 4.96 21.95
CA GLU A 4 8.88 4.55 22.25
C GLU A 4 8.13 3.97 21.03
N LYS A 5 8.31 4.54 19.82
CA LYS A 5 7.70 4.01 18.60
C LYS A 5 8.33 2.68 18.18
N LYS A 6 9.62 2.53 18.37
CA LYS A 6 10.35 1.29 18.11
C LYS A 6 9.90 0.17 19.05
N GLU A 7 9.77 0.49 20.34
CA GLU A 7 9.29 -0.45 21.37
C GLU A 7 7.83 -0.89 21.14
N ILE A 8 6.94 0.02 20.71
CA ILE A 8 5.54 -0.29 20.38
C ILE A 8 5.44 -1.27 19.22
N GLN A 9 6.33 -1.16 18.23
CA GLN A 9 6.28 -2.02 17.04
C GLN A 9 6.86 -3.42 17.32
N GLU A 10 7.90 -3.53 18.11
CA GLU A 10 8.47 -4.83 18.49
C GLU A 10 7.50 -5.68 19.32
N LYS A 11 6.63 -5.04 20.13
CA LYS A 11 5.68 -5.72 21.02
C LYS A 11 4.40 -6.24 20.35
N ARG A 12 4.11 -5.86 19.09
CA ARG A 12 2.89 -6.32 18.40
C ARG A 12 3.17 -7.55 17.54
N PRO A 13 2.77 -8.77 17.94
CA PRO A 13 2.96 -9.96 17.12
C PRO A 13 2.17 -9.84 15.81
N LEU A 14 2.73 -10.36 14.72
CA LEU A 14 2.01 -10.50 13.47
C LEU A 14 0.88 -11.53 13.63
N ASN A 15 -0.27 -11.22 13.03
CA ASN A 15 -1.37 -12.16 12.98
C ASN A 15 -0.96 -13.38 12.12
N GLY A 16 -1.01 -14.60 12.70
CA GLY A 16 -0.64 -15.83 11.99
C GLY A 16 -1.42 -16.05 10.69
N PHE A 17 -2.71 -15.67 10.66
CA PHE A 17 -3.51 -15.70 9.44
C PHE A 17 -2.94 -14.73 8.38
N PHE A 18 -2.53 -13.53 8.77
CA PHE A 18 -1.87 -12.58 7.86
C PHE A 18 -0.60 -13.17 7.26
N VAL A 19 0.26 -13.76 8.09
CA VAL A 19 1.52 -14.37 7.67
C VAL A 19 1.27 -15.53 6.68
N PHE A 20 0.31 -16.40 6.99
CA PHE A 20 -0.08 -17.50 6.11
C PHE A 20 -0.57 -16.99 4.75
N VAL A 21 -1.52 -16.05 4.74
CA VAL A 21 -2.06 -15.49 3.50
C VAL A 21 -0.99 -14.75 2.72
N TYR A 22 -0.12 -13.99 3.40
CA TYR A 22 1.00 -13.30 2.77
C TYR A 22 1.89 -14.26 1.98
N TYR A 23 2.35 -15.36 2.59
CA TYR A 23 3.22 -16.31 1.91
C TYR A 23 2.50 -17.09 0.79
N LEU A 24 1.25 -17.47 0.99
CA LEU A 24 0.44 -18.13 -0.03
C LEU A 24 0.25 -17.25 -1.27
N VAL A 25 -0.16 -16.00 -1.06
CA VAL A 25 -0.36 -15.04 -2.15
C VAL A 25 0.98 -14.66 -2.79
N THR A 26 2.05 -14.55 -2.02
CA THR A 26 3.40 -14.30 -2.56
C THR A 26 3.86 -15.44 -3.46
N LEU A 27 3.63 -16.68 -3.08
CA LEU A 27 3.97 -17.84 -3.91
C LEU A 27 3.21 -17.80 -5.25
N VAL A 28 1.90 -17.63 -5.20
CA VAL A 28 1.06 -17.55 -6.41
C VAL A 28 1.46 -16.35 -7.27
N ALA A 29 1.66 -15.18 -6.67
CA ALA A 29 2.06 -13.98 -7.39
C ALA A 29 3.44 -14.11 -8.06
N ASN A 30 4.40 -14.77 -7.42
CA ASN A 30 5.72 -15.00 -8.01
C ASN A 30 5.69 -15.96 -9.21
N ILE A 31 4.74 -16.91 -9.22
CA ILE A 31 4.54 -17.82 -10.35
C ILE A 31 3.87 -17.08 -11.53
N LEU A 32 2.84 -16.29 -11.23
CA LEU A 32 2.04 -15.61 -12.26
C LEU A 32 2.67 -14.30 -12.76
N HIS A 33 3.32 -13.57 -11.87
CA HIS A 33 3.89 -12.24 -12.10
C HIS A 33 5.26 -12.13 -11.41
N PRO A 34 6.32 -12.71 -12.00
CA PRO A 34 7.67 -12.57 -11.45
C PRO A 34 8.08 -11.08 -11.48
N VAL A 35 8.42 -10.55 -10.30
CA VAL A 35 8.81 -9.14 -10.14
C VAL A 35 10.18 -9.07 -9.50
N THR A 36 11.09 -8.33 -10.12
CA THR A 36 12.38 -7.94 -9.55
C THR A 36 12.22 -6.64 -8.75
N VAL A 37 12.76 -6.61 -7.55
CA VAL A 37 12.77 -5.41 -6.70
C VAL A 37 14.19 -4.86 -6.64
N ILE A 38 14.31 -3.56 -6.87
CA ILE A 38 15.58 -2.81 -6.78
C ILE A 38 15.39 -1.74 -5.71
N GLY A 39 16.40 -1.54 -4.84
CA GLY A 39 16.37 -0.50 -3.82
C GLY A 39 15.57 -0.85 -2.55
N ARG A 40 15.25 -2.14 -2.34
CA ARG A 40 14.53 -2.58 -1.13
C ARG A 40 15.25 -2.23 0.16
N GLU A 41 16.56 -2.17 0.13
CA GLU A 41 17.46 -1.78 1.22
C GLU A 41 17.28 -0.32 1.65
N ASN A 42 16.65 0.51 0.80
CA ASN A 42 16.39 1.92 1.08
C ASN A 42 15.04 2.14 1.80
N LEU A 43 14.26 1.07 2.03
CA LEU A 43 12.99 1.21 2.73
C LEU A 43 13.23 1.58 4.20
N PRO A 44 12.64 2.69 4.69
CA PRO A 44 12.64 3.01 6.12
C PRO A 44 11.91 1.91 6.90
N GLU A 45 12.43 1.55 8.04
CA GLU A 45 11.78 0.49 8.86
C GLU A 45 10.35 0.88 9.30
N HIS A 46 10.12 2.17 9.57
CA HIS A 46 8.89 2.66 10.20
C HIS A 46 8.48 4.04 9.71
N GLY A 47 7.17 4.31 9.75
CA GLY A 47 6.61 5.63 9.50
C GLY A 47 6.81 6.12 8.07
N ALA A 48 6.90 5.20 7.13
CA ALA A 48 7.04 5.50 5.71
C ALA A 48 5.68 5.67 5.03
N LEU A 49 5.64 6.58 4.07
CA LEU A 49 4.55 6.76 3.13
C LEU A 49 5.03 6.34 1.74
N LEU A 50 4.71 5.11 1.34
CA LEU A 50 5.05 4.57 0.03
C LEU A 50 4.10 5.16 -1.01
N CYS A 51 4.65 5.79 -2.03
CA CYS A 51 3.92 6.49 -3.08
C CYS A 51 4.25 5.91 -4.46
N PRO A 52 3.67 4.76 -4.85
CA PRO A 52 3.86 4.20 -6.18
C PRO A 52 3.00 4.92 -7.24
N ASN A 53 3.42 4.83 -8.50
CA ASN A 53 2.56 5.08 -9.65
C ASN A 53 1.49 3.97 -9.76
N HIS A 54 0.33 4.28 -10.38
CA HIS A 54 -0.80 3.36 -10.42
C HIS A 54 -1.24 3.04 -11.85
N ASN A 55 -0.72 1.96 -12.39
CA ASN A 55 -0.97 1.51 -13.78
C ASN A 55 -1.91 0.30 -13.85
N SER A 56 -1.99 -0.50 -12.79
CA SER A 56 -2.72 -1.77 -12.77
C SER A 56 -3.43 -2.03 -11.45
N ASN A 57 -4.50 -2.83 -11.49
CA ASN A 57 -5.16 -3.34 -10.28
C ASN A 57 -4.25 -4.23 -9.42
N TRP A 58 -3.17 -4.76 -10.01
CA TRP A 58 -2.21 -5.61 -9.32
C TRP A 58 -1.15 -4.83 -8.55
N ASP A 59 -0.94 -3.54 -8.88
CA ASP A 59 0.12 -2.74 -8.26
C ASP A 59 0.06 -2.75 -6.73
N PRO A 60 -1.12 -2.54 -6.06
CA PRO A 60 -1.17 -2.56 -4.60
C PRO A 60 -0.73 -3.91 -4.03
N VAL A 61 -1.14 -5.00 -4.68
CA VAL A 61 -0.79 -6.37 -4.26
C VAL A 61 0.69 -6.64 -4.47
N LEU A 62 1.21 -6.30 -5.66
CA LEU A 62 2.61 -6.52 -5.99
C LEU A 62 3.54 -5.73 -5.07
N VAL A 63 3.25 -4.45 -4.82
CA VAL A 63 4.05 -3.64 -3.88
C VAL A 63 3.98 -4.22 -2.47
N ALA A 64 2.79 -4.59 -1.99
CA ALA A 64 2.61 -5.14 -0.65
C ALA A 64 3.32 -6.49 -0.45
N LEU A 65 3.39 -7.33 -1.49
CA LEU A 65 4.08 -8.63 -1.43
C LEU A 65 5.61 -8.52 -1.56
N LYS A 66 6.12 -7.37 -1.93
CA LYS A 66 7.57 -7.16 -2.13
C LYS A 66 8.24 -6.42 -0.98
N VAL A 67 7.48 -5.87 -0.04
CA VAL A 67 8.02 -5.40 1.25
C VAL A 67 8.17 -6.58 2.23
N PRO A 68 8.99 -6.48 3.28
CA PRO A 68 9.08 -7.53 4.29
C PRO A 68 7.73 -7.79 4.99
N VAL A 69 7.43 -9.04 5.34
CA VAL A 69 6.17 -9.39 6.01
C VAL A 69 5.96 -8.64 7.34
N ASN A 70 7.04 -8.30 8.03
CA ASN A 70 7.04 -7.52 9.26
C ASN A 70 6.97 -6.00 9.04
N TYR A 71 6.91 -5.54 7.78
CA TYR A 71 6.92 -4.11 7.43
C TYR A 71 5.64 -3.36 7.85
N ARG A 72 4.55 -4.09 8.20
CA ARG A 72 3.28 -3.53 8.68
C ARG A 72 2.74 -2.44 7.76
N LEU A 73 2.49 -2.80 6.51
CA LEU A 73 1.98 -1.90 5.50
C LEU A 73 0.46 -1.81 5.57
N HIS A 74 -0.06 -0.62 5.80
CA HIS A 74 -1.47 -0.30 5.58
C HIS A 74 -1.70 0.16 4.15
N ILE A 75 -2.87 -0.15 3.58
CA ILE A 75 -3.18 0.16 2.18
C ILE A 75 -4.50 0.92 2.11
N MET A 76 -4.47 2.10 1.49
CA MET A 76 -5.70 2.84 1.17
C MET A 76 -6.35 2.23 -0.07
N ALA A 77 -7.47 1.55 0.10
CA ALA A 77 -8.16 0.84 -0.97
C ALA A 77 -9.57 1.40 -1.22
N LYS A 78 -10.02 1.30 -2.47
CA LYS A 78 -11.32 1.80 -2.90
C LYS A 78 -12.46 1.20 -2.06
N LYS A 79 -13.34 2.03 -1.52
CA LYS A 79 -14.47 1.67 -0.63
C LYS A 79 -15.34 0.53 -1.19
N GLU A 80 -15.55 0.49 -2.50
CA GLU A 80 -16.37 -0.53 -3.15
C GLU A 80 -15.79 -1.94 -3.07
N LEU A 81 -14.48 -2.09 -2.81
CA LEU A 81 -13.86 -3.39 -2.56
C LEU A 81 -14.31 -4.01 -1.22
N PHE A 82 -14.85 -3.20 -0.33
CA PHE A 82 -15.31 -3.61 1.00
C PHE A 82 -16.83 -3.92 1.04
N CYS A 83 -17.54 -3.88 -0.10
CA CYS A 83 -18.97 -4.19 -0.16
C CYS A 83 -19.27 -5.66 0.10
N ASN A 84 -18.37 -6.57 -0.24
CA ASN A 84 -18.54 -8.00 0.04
C ASN A 84 -17.93 -8.33 1.41
N LYS A 85 -18.70 -8.94 2.30
CA LYS A 85 -18.30 -9.26 3.69
C LYS A 85 -17.01 -10.11 3.78
N VAL A 86 -16.82 -11.04 2.85
CA VAL A 86 -15.62 -11.91 2.82
C VAL A 86 -14.42 -11.09 2.39
N PHE A 87 -14.54 -10.30 1.32
CA PHE A 87 -13.47 -9.42 0.87
C PHE A 87 -13.14 -8.34 1.90
N ASP A 88 -14.15 -7.71 2.53
CA ASP A 88 -13.95 -6.75 3.62
C ASP A 88 -13.12 -7.37 4.75
N TRP A 89 -13.50 -8.55 5.21
CA TRP A 89 -12.79 -9.24 6.28
C TRP A 89 -11.33 -9.55 5.89
N VAL A 90 -11.08 -10.07 4.68
CA VAL A 90 -9.73 -10.38 4.18
C VAL A 90 -8.90 -9.10 4.06
N LEU A 91 -9.42 -8.07 3.39
CA LEU A 91 -8.71 -6.82 3.16
C LEU A 91 -8.32 -6.14 4.47
N ARG A 92 -9.22 -6.08 5.45
CA ARG A 92 -8.91 -5.53 6.79
C ARG A 92 -7.87 -6.36 7.53
N LYS A 93 -7.92 -7.69 7.42
CA LYS A 93 -6.88 -8.57 7.98
C LYS A 93 -5.51 -8.36 7.34
N LEU A 94 -5.48 -7.96 6.07
CA LEU A 94 -4.26 -7.60 5.34
C LEU A 94 -3.82 -6.14 5.54
N GLY A 95 -4.47 -5.40 6.45
CA GLY A 95 -4.12 -4.02 6.77
C GLY A 95 -4.72 -2.98 5.83
N ALA A 96 -5.60 -3.36 4.90
CA ALA A 96 -6.28 -2.39 4.05
C ALA A 96 -7.45 -1.72 4.78
N PHE A 97 -7.69 -0.45 4.44
CA PHE A 97 -8.87 0.29 4.90
C PHE A 97 -9.50 1.08 3.74
N PRO A 98 -10.83 1.27 3.80
CA PRO A 98 -11.56 1.92 2.72
C PRO A 98 -11.24 3.40 2.62
N VAL A 99 -11.22 3.91 1.38
CA VAL A 99 -11.19 5.33 1.07
C VAL A 99 -12.28 5.65 0.05
N ASP A 100 -13.06 6.68 0.34
CA ASP A 100 -13.94 7.30 -0.63
C ASP A 100 -13.11 8.22 -1.53
N ARG A 101 -13.05 7.93 -2.82
CA ARG A 101 -12.24 8.70 -3.78
C ARG A 101 -12.88 10.03 -4.20
N GLY A 102 -14.07 10.33 -3.65
CA GLY A 102 -14.71 11.63 -3.76
C GLY A 102 -13.96 12.74 -3.02
N GLU A 103 -14.62 13.85 -2.76
CA GLU A 103 -13.99 14.97 -2.08
C GLU A 103 -13.77 14.67 -0.58
N GLY A 104 -12.51 14.83 -0.14
CA GLY A 104 -12.16 15.05 1.26
C GLY A 104 -12.53 13.95 2.27
N ASP A 105 -12.21 12.67 2.01
CA ASP A 105 -12.44 11.61 2.99
C ASP A 105 -11.60 11.81 4.26
N ILE A 106 -12.16 12.55 5.19
CA ILE A 106 -11.54 12.90 6.48
C ILE A 106 -11.28 11.64 7.31
N GLU A 107 -12.13 10.62 7.22
CA GLU A 107 -11.98 9.39 7.97
C GLU A 107 -10.78 8.59 7.46
N ALA A 108 -10.64 8.46 6.14
CA ALA A 108 -9.47 7.82 5.55
C ALA A 108 -8.17 8.55 5.93
N VAL A 109 -8.17 9.88 5.93
CA VAL A 109 -7.01 10.68 6.39
C VAL A 109 -6.71 10.42 7.87
N LYS A 110 -7.72 10.38 8.75
CA LYS A 110 -7.53 10.06 10.18
C LYS A 110 -6.95 8.66 10.37
N ASN A 111 -7.45 7.66 9.64
CA ASN A 111 -6.94 6.29 9.70
C ASN A 111 -5.49 6.21 9.23
N ALA A 112 -5.14 6.89 8.15
CA ALA A 112 -3.78 7.01 7.65
C ALA A 112 -2.83 7.63 8.68
N LEU A 113 -3.22 8.76 9.28
CA LEU A 113 -2.44 9.44 10.33
C LEU A 113 -2.27 8.55 11.56
N LYS A 114 -3.31 7.82 11.95
CA LYS A 114 -3.25 6.88 13.09
C LYS A 114 -2.26 5.74 12.81
N ALA A 115 -2.29 5.14 11.62
CA ALA A 115 -1.36 4.09 11.23
C ALA A 115 0.09 4.56 11.32
N ILE A 116 0.42 5.70 10.70
CA ILE A 116 1.79 6.23 10.71
C ILE A 116 2.23 6.62 12.13
N LYS A 117 1.37 7.27 12.93
CA LYS A 117 1.67 7.61 14.32
C LYS A 117 1.91 6.40 15.22
N SER A 118 1.31 5.26 14.87
CA SER A 118 1.57 3.98 15.56
C SER A 118 2.88 3.31 15.11
N GLY A 119 3.67 3.94 14.25
CA GLY A 119 4.92 3.39 13.71
C GLY A 119 4.71 2.43 12.53
N ASP A 120 3.49 2.26 12.05
CA ASP A 120 3.21 1.45 10.87
C ASP A 120 3.48 2.27 9.58
N ASN A 121 3.53 1.61 8.44
CA ASN A 121 3.78 2.22 7.14
C ASN A 121 2.49 2.30 6.33
N LEU A 122 2.42 3.22 5.37
CA LEU A 122 1.24 3.44 4.55
C LEU A 122 1.58 3.38 3.07
N LEU A 123 0.76 2.68 2.30
CA LEU A 123 0.77 2.69 0.85
C LEU A 123 -0.39 3.56 0.34
N ILE A 124 -0.08 4.56 -0.42
CA ILE A 124 -1.05 5.43 -1.09
C ILE A 124 -0.61 5.69 -2.54
N PHE A 125 -1.55 5.59 -3.46
CA PHE A 125 -1.34 6.00 -4.85
C PHE A 125 -1.70 7.48 -5.00
N PRO A 126 -0.72 8.38 -5.21
CA PRO A 126 -0.97 9.82 -5.21
C PRO A 126 -1.96 10.27 -6.29
N GLU A 127 -2.02 9.56 -7.40
CA GLU A 127 -2.94 9.84 -8.51
C GLU A 127 -4.41 9.57 -8.14
N GLY A 128 -4.65 8.76 -7.11
CA GLY A 128 -5.98 8.41 -6.60
C GLY A 128 -6.81 7.52 -7.52
N THR A 129 -6.35 7.25 -8.74
CA THR A 129 -6.94 6.33 -9.70
C THR A 129 -5.85 5.78 -10.61
N ARG A 130 -6.18 4.75 -11.42
CA ARG A 130 -5.26 4.24 -12.43
C ARG A 130 -5.12 5.22 -13.58
N VAL A 131 -3.91 5.34 -14.09
CA VAL A 131 -3.59 6.13 -15.29
C VAL A 131 -3.21 5.22 -16.45
N GLU A 132 -3.59 5.59 -17.66
CA GLU A 132 -3.23 4.83 -18.86
C GLU A 132 -1.83 5.19 -19.34
N HIS A 133 -1.46 6.47 -19.23
CA HIS A 133 -0.14 6.96 -19.55
C HIS A 133 0.45 7.72 -18.36
N GLU A 134 1.77 7.62 -18.18
CA GLU A 134 2.49 8.32 -17.13
C GLU A 134 2.36 9.83 -17.32
N GLY A 135 1.96 10.54 -16.28
CA GLY A 135 1.74 11.99 -16.31
C GLY A 135 0.32 12.44 -16.69
N ASP A 136 -0.58 11.53 -17.03
CA ASP A 136 -1.97 11.88 -17.42
C ASP A 136 -2.76 12.57 -16.30
N LEU A 137 -2.45 12.26 -15.04
CA LEU A 137 -3.14 12.82 -13.89
C LEU A 137 -2.17 13.43 -12.88
N PRO A 138 -2.45 14.66 -12.41
CA PRO A 138 -1.68 15.24 -11.33
C PRO A 138 -1.89 14.46 -10.02
N ALA A 139 -0.87 14.41 -9.19
CA ALA A 139 -0.99 13.86 -7.84
C ALA A 139 -2.03 14.64 -7.03
N LYS A 140 -2.92 13.91 -6.37
CA LYS A 140 -3.91 14.51 -5.46
C LYS A 140 -3.24 14.95 -4.16
N GLY A 141 -3.72 16.05 -3.58
CA GLY A 141 -3.18 16.61 -2.34
C GLY A 141 -3.25 15.71 -1.11
N GLY A 142 -4.02 14.60 -1.14
CA GLY A 142 -4.21 13.70 0.00
C GLY A 142 -2.90 13.11 0.55
N ALA A 143 -2.03 12.62 -0.33
CA ALA A 143 -0.72 12.09 0.07
C ALA A 143 0.14 13.19 0.74
N ALA A 144 0.16 14.39 0.17
CA ALA A 144 0.90 15.53 0.72
C ALA A 144 0.38 15.94 2.12
N VAL A 145 -0.94 16.01 2.29
CA VAL A 145 -1.58 16.32 3.58
C VAL A 145 -1.24 15.26 4.63
N ILE A 146 -1.31 13.98 4.29
CA ILE A 146 -0.96 12.89 5.21
C ILE A 146 0.52 12.96 5.58
N GLY A 147 1.41 13.09 4.61
CA GLY A 147 2.84 13.17 4.85
C GLY A 147 3.23 14.36 5.72
N PHE A 148 2.72 15.57 5.39
CA PHE A 148 2.99 16.76 6.17
C PHE A 148 2.49 16.68 7.62
N ARG A 149 1.25 16.20 7.82
CA ARG A 149 0.65 16.10 9.17
C ARG A 149 1.22 14.97 10.03
N SER A 150 1.74 13.92 9.40
CA SER A 150 2.32 12.78 10.12
C SER A 150 3.82 12.88 10.35
N GLY A 151 4.52 13.70 9.56
CA GLY A 151 5.98 13.70 9.49
C GLY A 151 6.55 12.41 8.87
N ALA A 152 5.74 11.68 8.08
CA ALA A 152 6.17 10.46 7.42
C ALA A 152 7.25 10.72 6.37
N LEU A 153 8.16 9.76 6.22
CA LEU A 153 9.11 9.77 5.12
C LEU A 153 8.42 9.36 3.82
N PHE A 154 8.46 10.21 2.81
CA PHE A 154 7.98 9.87 1.48
C PHE A 154 8.95 8.91 0.80
N VAL A 155 8.44 7.78 0.35
CA VAL A 155 9.18 6.77 -0.41
C VAL A 155 8.55 6.66 -1.79
N PRO A 156 9.10 7.32 -2.82
CA PRO A 156 8.65 7.12 -4.19
C PRO A 156 8.96 5.68 -4.61
N VAL A 157 7.97 5.02 -5.20
CA VAL A 157 8.10 3.65 -5.72
C VAL A 157 7.71 3.68 -7.20
N TYR A 158 8.53 3.11 -8.04
CA TYR A 158 8.24 3.00 -9.46
C TYR A 158 7.89 1.56 -9.83
N VAL A 159 6.69 1.36 -10.39
CA VAL A 159 6.21 0.06 -10.86
C VAL A 159 6.19 0.08 -12.39
N GLU A 160 7.01 -0.79 -13.00
CA GLU A 160 7.17 -0.89 -14.45
C GLU A 160 6.73 -2.25 -14.99
N GLY A 161 6.32 -2.27 -16.24
CA GLY A 161 6.16 -3.50 -17.04
C GLY A 161 4.87 -4.28 -16.83
N HIS A 162 3.97 -3.85 -15.94
CA HIS A 162 2.72 -4.57 -15.70
C HIS A 162 1.64 -4.39 -16.80
N LYS A 163 1.83 -3.49 -17.75
CA LYS A 163 0.95 -3.31 -18.93
C LYS A 163 1.19 -4.34 -20.07
N ARG A 164 1.97 -5.40 -19.86
CA ARG A 164 2.14 -6.42 -20.91
C ARG A 164 0.84 -7.19 -21.11
N HIS A 165 0.04 -6.66 -22.00
CA HIS A 165 -0.41 -7.19 -23.29
C HIS A 165 -1.26 -8.45 -23.22
N PHE A 166 -2.56 -8.24 -23.23
CA PHE A 166 -3.39 -8.96 -24.18
C PHE A 166 -3.65 -8.05 -25.40
N HIS A 167 -2.63 -7.74 -26.19
CA HIS A 167 -2.86 -7.42 -27.57
C HIS A 167 -3.20 -8.74 -28.27
N ARG A 168 -4.49 -9.04 -28.29
CA ARG A 168 -5.06 -10.01 -29.20
C ARG A 168 -4.92 -9.40 -30.60
N THR A 169 -3.87 -9.77 -31.32
CA THR A 169 -3.79 -9.55 -32.77
C THR A 169 -5.00 -10.23 -33.39
N ARG A 170 -5.88 -9.43 -33.98
CA ARG A 170 -6.86 -9.88 -34.97
C ARG A 170 -6.19 -9.97 -36.30
#